data_fb313438e938870d377ecd8a111689d8
#
_entry.id   fb313438e938870d377ecd8a111689d8
#
_cell.length_a   1.000
_cell.length_b   1.000
_cell.length_c   1.000
_cell.angle_alpha   90.00
_cell.angle_beta   90.00
_cell.angle_gamma   90.00
#
_symmetry.space_group_name_H-M   'P 1'
#
loop_
_entity.id
_entity.type
_entity.pdbx_description
1 polymer ?
#
loop_
_entity_poly.entity_id
_entity_poly.type
_entity_poly.pdbx_seq_one_letter_code
_entity_poly.pdbx_strand_id
1 'polypeptide(L)'
;MKKGIIGKKIGMTQIFDEIGNVIPVTVIQAGPCVVAQKKTVETDGYNAVQLGFGDVKEKHLTKPEIGHFKKAGTEFKKHLKEFRLDDVSAINVGDVITADTFAAGDKVDVTGITKGRGYTGCVKRWNHRILRMTHGTGPIHRQPGSMGVIDPARIFKNKKMPGQYGNEQVTVLNLKVVKIDAEKNLIAVKGAIPGAKDGIVFIRDSVKA
;
A
#
# COMPACT_ATOMS: atom_id res chain seq x y z
N MET A 1 16.01 -3.37 5.71
CA MET A 1 15.33 -2.70 4.58
C MET A 1 16.26 -1.65 4.00
N LYS A 2 16.54 -1.70 2.70
CA LYS A 2 17.56 -0.82 2.05
C LYS A 2 16.94 0.33 1.26
N LYS A 3 15.73 0.15 0.73
CA LYS A 3 15.07 1.09 -0.18
C LYS A 3 13.61 1.28 0.21
N GLY A 4 13.08 2.49 0.04
CA GLY A 4 11.67 2.79 0.25
C GLY A 4 11.27 4.07 -0.48
N ILE A 5 10.07 4.11 -1.06
CA ILE A 5 9.53 5.27 -1.76
C ILE A 5 8.00 5.34 -1.64
N ILE A 6 7.46 6.54 -1.68
CA ILE A 6 6.02 6.76 -1.76
C ILE A 6 5.63 6.93 -3.23
N GLY A 7 4.54 6.30 -3.62
CA GLY A 7 4.02 6.45 -4.97
C GLY A 7 2.51 6.56 -5.02
N LYS A 8 2.01 6.88 -6.20
CA LYS A 8 0.60 6.98 -6.55
C LYS A 8 0.26 5.95 -7.61
N LYS A 9 -0.75 5.12 -7.38
CA LYS A 9 -1.22 4.13 -8.34
C LYS A 9 -1.89 4.82 -9.52
N ILE A 10 -1.35 4.71 -10.72
CA ILE A 10 -1.95 5.27 -11.94
C ILE A 10 -3.02 4.33 -12.50
N GLY A 11 -2.68 3.05 -12.65
CA GLY A 11 -3.60 2.07 -13.23
C GLY A 11 -2.93 0.75 -13.52
N MET A 12 -3.61 -0.10 -14.27
CA MET A 12 -3.05 -1.37 -14.74
C MET A 12 -3.03 -1.41 -16.27
N THR A 13 -2.00 -2.06 -16.79
CA THR A 13 -1.83 -2.33 -18.22
C THR A 13 -1.13 -3.67 -18.40
N GLN A 14 -0.77 -4.00 -19.61
CA GLN A 14 0.01 -5.20 -19.91
C GLN A 14 1.25 -4.81 -20.72
N ILE A 15 2.30 -5.56 -20.54
CA ILE A 15 3.56 -5.46 -21.29
C ILE A 15 3.84 -6.84 -21.87
N PHE A 16 4.42 -6.90 -23.05
CA PHE A 16 4.87 -8.15 -23.67
C PHE A 16 6.36 -8.34 -23.37
N ASP A 17 6.76 -9.56 -23.06
CA ASP A 17 8.15 -9.92 -22.99
C ASP A 17 8.71 -10.23 -24.40
N GLU A 18 10.01 -10.50 -24.49
CA GLU A 18 10.70 -10.80 -25.76
C GLU A 18 10.19 -12.10 -26.44
N ILE A 19 9.55 -12.99 -25.67
CA ILE A 19 9.01 -14.25 -26.15
C ILE A 19 7.52 -14.10 -26.55
N GLY A 20 6.92 -12.90 -26.33
CA GLY A 20 5.53 -12.61 -26.63
C GLY A 20 4.54 -12.94 -25.49
N ASN A 21 4.99 -13.32 -24.30
CA ASN A 21 4.10 -13.55 -23.17
C ASN A 21 3.55 -12.25 -22.61
N VAL A 22 2.28 -12.24 -22.25
CA VAL A 22 1.62 -11.10 -21.62
C VAL A 22 1.98 -11.03 -20.14
N ILE A 23 2.55 -9.91 -19.71
CA ILE A 23 2.84 -9.60 -18.31
C ILE A 23 1.87 -8.53 -17.85
N PRO A 24 0.89 -8.84 -16.99
CA PRO A 24 0.03 -7.81 -16.38
C PRO A 24 0.86 -6.97 -15.42
N VAL A 25 0.78 -5.65 -15.54
CA VAL A 25 1.53 -4.74 -14.70
C VAL A 25 0.64 -3.65 -14.13
N THR A 26 1.00 -3.20 -12.93
CA THR A 26 0.47 -1.96 -12.36
C THR A 26 1.51 -0.86 -12.50
N VAL A 27 1.10 0.27 -13.04
CA VAL A 27 1.94 1.46 -13.17
C VAL A 27 1.74 2.35 -11.94
N ILE A 28 2.86 2.72 -11.33
CA ILE A 28 2.93 3.56 -10.14
C ILE A 28 3.80 4.77 -10.47
N GLN A 29 3.33 5.96 -10.22
CA GLN A 29 4.14 7.16 -10.16
C GLN A 29 4.87 7.16 -8.81
N ALA A 30 6.16 6.86 -8.81
CA ALA A 30 7.00 6.71 -7.62
C ALA A 30 7.94 7.91 -7.47
N GLY A 31 7.57 8.83 -6.61
CA GLY A 31 8.31 10.08 -6.43
C GLY A 31 7.90 11.20 -7.42
N PRO A 32 8.66 12.31 -7.42
CA PRO A 32 9.78 12.58 -6.52
C PRO A 32 9.35 12.69 -5.05
N CYS A 33 10.16 12.15 -4.13
CA CYS A 33 9.93 12.21 -2.69
C CYS A 33 11.05 13.02 -2.04
N VAL A 34 10.69 13.98 -1.20
CA VAL A 34 11.66 14.79 -0.47
C VAL A 34 11.87 14.21 0.93
N VAL A 35 13.10 14.16 1.39
CA VAL A 35 13.46 13.76 2.75
C VAL A 35 13.12 14.90 3.73
N ALA A 36 12.07 14.71 4.52
CA ALA A 36 11.64 15.71 5.50
C ALA A 36 12.32 15.54 6.86
N GLN A 37 12.71 14.33 7.24
CA GLN A 37 13.40 14.08 8.49
C GLN A 37 14.28 12.82 8.38
N LYS A 38 15.44 12.88 9.03
CA LYS A 38 16.34 11.73 9.24
C LYS A 38 16.35 11.38 10.72
N LYS A 39 16.21 10.12 11.05
CA LYS A 39 16.30 9.58 12.41
C LYS A 39 17.50 8.67 12.51
N THR A 40 18.23 8.79 13.59
CA THR A 40 19.43 8.00 13.87
C THR A 40 19.30 7.28 15.21
N VAL A 41 20.08 6.22 15.39
CA VAL A 41 20.09 5.46 16.66
C VAL A 41 20.46 6.36 17.83
N GLU A 42 21.33 7.35 17.63
CA GLU A 42 21.81 8.24 18.70
C GLU A 42 20.73 9.18 19.21
N THR A 43 19.88 9.69 18.32
CA THR A 43 18.86 10.70 18.67
C THR A 43 17.49 10.10 18.92
N ASP A 44 17.11 9.10 18.15
CA ASP A 44 15.74 8.55 18.10
C ASP A 44 15.68 7.07 18.52
N GLY A 45 16.84 6.42 18.72
CA GLY A 45 16.93 5.00 19.07
C GLY A 45 16.79 4.02 17.90
N TYR A 46 16.59 4.51 16.67
CA TYR A 46 16.52 3.70 15.45
C TYR A 46 16.82 4.52 14.19
N ASN A 47 17.21 3.82 13.13
CA ASN A 47 17.48 4.43 11.84
C ASN A 47 16.22 4.47 10.99
N ALA A 48 15.85 5.67 10.51
CA ALA A 48 14.72 5.86 9.59
C ALA A 48 14.82 7.16 8.81
N VAL A 49 14.12 7.21 7.69
CA VAL A 49 13.97 8.40 6.86
C VAL A 49 12.49 8.68 6.66
N GLN A 50 12.06 9.89 6.94
CA GLN A 50 10.70 10.34 6.65
C GLN A 50 10.67 11.00 5.27
N LEU A 51 9.88 10.43 4.38
CA LEU A 51 9.69 10.90 3.01
C LEU A 51 8.38 11.69 2.88
N GLY A 52 8.43 12.78 2.15
CA GLY A 52 7.27 13.59 1.77
C GLY A 52 6.95 13.43 0.29
N PHE A 53 5.68 13.24 -0.05
CA PHE A 53 5.19 13.07 -1.42
C PHE A 53 3.94 13.90 -1.70
N GLY A 54 3.86 14.44 -2.91
CA GLY A 54 2.73 15.24 -3.40
C GLY A 54 2.68 16.65 -2.79
N ASP A 55 2.65 17.64 -3.63
CA ASP A 55 2.68 19.04 -3.22
C ASP A 55 1.36 19.48 -2.60
N VAL A 56 1.45 20.37 -1.63
CA VAL A 56 0.30 20.94 -0.92
C VAL A 56 0.52 22.41 -0.64
N LYS A 57 -0.54 23.21 -0.75
CA LYS A 57 -0.49 24.62 -0.38
C LYS A 57 -0.50 24.78 1.15
N GLU A 58 0.23 25.75 1.68
CA GLU A 58 0.35 26.02 3.13
C GLU A 58 -1.01 26.10 3.85
N LYS A 59 -2.03 26.67 3.20
CA LYS A 59 -3.39 26.81 3.75
C LYS A 59 -4.11 25.50 4.08
N HIS A 60 -3.62 24.36 3.56
CA HIS A 60 -4.19 23.03 3.79
C HIS A 60 -3.44 22.24 4.86
N LEU A 61 -2.39 22.82 5.44
CA LEU A 61 -1.60 22.22 6.50
C LEU A 61 -1.95 22.84 7.85
N THR A 62 -1.81 22.04 8.89
CA THR A 62 -1.91 22.51 10.27
C THR A 62 -0.63 23.26 10.70
N LYS A 63 -0.73 24.15 11.70
CA LYS A 63 0.44 24.89 12.20
C LYS A 63 1.62 23.99 12.62
N PRO A 64 1.42 22.85 13.31
CA PRO A 64 2.52 21.94 13.63
C PRO A 64 3.20 21.34 12.38
N GLU A 65 2.42 20.96 11.36
CA GLU A 65 2.97 20.42 10.11
C GLU A 65 3.81 21.47 9.38
N ILE A 66 3.31 22.70 9.30
CA ILE A 66 4.08 23.83 8.73
C ILE A 66 5.40 24.02 9.49
N GLY A 67 5.37 23.96 10.83
CA GLY A 67 6.58 24.06 11.66
C GLY A 67 7.57 22.91 11.38
N HIS A 68 7.06 21.71 11.18
CA HIS A 68 7.88 20.53 10.84
C HIS A 68 8.64 20.73 9.52
N PHE A 69 7.97 21.14 8.46
CA PHE A 69 8.60 21.39 7.15
C PHE A 69 9.55 22.59 7.19
N LYS A 70 9.18 23.68 7.90
CA LYS A 70 10.05 24.84 8.08
C LYS A 70 11.35 24.49 8.82
N LYS A 71 11.27 23.60 9.83
CA LYS A 71 12.47 23.09 10.54
C LYS A 71 13.36 22.27 9.60
N ALA A 72 12.76 21.51 8.71
CA ALA A 72 13.48 20.71 7.70
C ALA A 72 14.04 21.54 6.54
N GLY A 73 13.57 22.77 6.35
CA GLY A 73 13.91 23.63 5.20
C GLY A 73 13.41 23.07 3.86
N THR A 74 12.33 22.27 3.89
CA THR A 74 11.80 21.58 2.71
C THR A 74 10.43 22.13 2.30
N GLU A 75 10.05 21.87 1.06
CA GLU A 75 8.71 22.18 0.54
C GLU A 75 7.61 21.39 1.26
N PHE A 76 6.41 21.96 1.28
CA PHE A 76 5.25 21.32 1.89
C PHE A 76 4.77 20.13 1.07
N LYS A 77 4.69 18.95 1.69
CA LYS A 77 4.22 17.72 1.06
C LYS A 77 2.97 17.20 1.77
N LYS A 78 2.05 16.63 0.98
CA LYS A 78 0.75 16.17 1.48
C LYS A 78 0.84 14.86 2.26
N HIS A 79 1.69 13.95 1.84
CA HIS A 79 1.80 12.62 2.41
C HIS A 79 3.20 12.43 2.99
N LEU A 80 3.25 12.16 4.28
CA LEU A 80 4.47 11.82 5.01
C LEU A 80 4.44 10.36 5.39
N LYS A 81 5.54 9.65 5.16
CA LYS A 81 5.71 8.26 5.61
C LYS A 81 7.16 8.01 6.01
N GLU A 82 7.32 7.36 7.12
CA GLU A 82 8.62 6.92 7.63
C GLU A 82 8.96 5.54 7.08
N PHE A 83 10.20 5.39 6.63
CA PHE A 83 10.79 4.13 6.21
C PHE A 83 11.99 3.83 7.11
N ARG A 84 11.94 2.71 7.83
CA ARG A 84 13.07 2.23 8.60
C ARG A 84 14.08 1.61 7.66
N LEU A 85 15.29 2.15 7.63
CA LEU A 85 16.39 1.69 6.79
C LEU A 85 17.51 1.15 7.65
N ASP A 86 18.29 0.21 7.13
CA ASP A 86 19.42 -0.37 7.84
C ASP A 86 20.56 0.66 7.97
N ASP A 87 20.76 1.45 6.92
CA ASP A 87 21.73 2.55 6.90
C ASP A 87 21.08 3.82 6.35
N VAL A 88 21.31 4.93 7.04
CA VAL A 88 20.82 6.26 6.67
C VAL A 88 21.95 7.27 6.49
N SER A 89 23.22 6.85 6.54
CA SER A 89 24.41 7.73 6.52
C SER A 89 24.47 8.57 5.24
N ALA A 90 24.18 7.95 4.10
CA ALA A 90 24.25 8.60 2.77
C ALA A 90 23.06 9.53 2.44
N ILE A 91 22.01 9.56 3.29
CA ILE A 91 20.79 10.34 3.03
C ILE A 91 20.77 11.57 3.92
N ASN A 92 20.50 12.74 3.36
CA ASN A 92 20.39 14.00 4.08
C ASN A 92 18.96 14.56 3.98
N VAL A 93 18.60 15.42 4.94
CA VAL A 93 17.34 16.16 4.90
C VAL A 93 17.37 17.11 3.70
N GLY A 94 16.29 17.13 2.93
CA GLY A 94 16.19 17.89 1.68
C GLY A 94 16.54 17.10 0.41
N ASP A 95 17.17 15.94 0.54
CA ASP A 95 17.46 15.09 -0.63
C ASP A 95 16.16 14.65 -1.32
N VAL A 96 16.22 14.45 -2.63
CA VAL A 96 15.10 13.99 -3.46
C VAL A 96 15.32 12.55 -3.88
N ILE A 97 14.41 11.68 -3.48
CA ILE A 97 14.42 10.26 -3.87
C ILE A 97 13.47 10.06 -5.04
N THR A 98 13.99 9.50 -6.14
CA THR A 98 13.28 9.25 -7.39
C THR A 98 13.14 7.74 -7.67
N ALA A 99 12.43 7.40 -8.75
CA ALA A 99 12.24 6.01 -9.16
C ALA A 99 13.54 5.24 -9.42
N ASP A 100 14.64 5.94 -9.71
CA ASP A 100 15.97 5.39 -9.99
C ASP A 100 16.59 4.58 -8.84
N THR A 101 16.05 4.77 -7.62
CA THR A 101 16.44 3.97 -6.45
C THR A 101 16.21 2.48 -6.67
N PHE A 102 15.25 2.11 -7.53
CA PHE A 102 14.95 0.74 -7.89
C PHE A 102 15.51 0.38 -9.25
N ALA A 103 15.69 -0.91 -9.49
CA ALA A 103 16.13 -1.46 -10.78
C ALA A 103 15.09 -2.44 -11.35
N ALA A 104 15.07 -2.60 -12.67
CA ALA A 104 14.28 -3.65 -13.30
C ALA A 104 14.78 -5.02 -12.81
N GLY A 105 13.85 -5.89 -12.44
CA GLY A 105 14.15 -7.17 -11.82
C GLY A 105 14.09 -7.20 -10.30
N ASP A 106 14.17 -6.04 -9.61
CA ASP A 106 14.07 -5.96 -8.16
C ASP A 106 12.75 -6.56 -7.67
N LYS A 107 12.79 -7.18 -6.49
CA LYS A 107 11.60 -7.64 -5.78
C LYS A 107 11.20 -6.64 -4.73
N VAL A 108 9.94 -6.25 -4.76
CA VAL A 108 9.40 -5.19 -3.89
C VAL A 108 8.14 -5.64 -3.17
N ASP A 109 7.93 -5.08 -1.99
CA ASP A 109 6.68 -5.18 -1.24
C ASP A 109 5.91 -3.87 -1.40
N VAL A 110 4.64 -3.96 -1.77
CA VAL A 110 3.78 -2.79 -1.98
C VAL A 110 2.67 -2.77 -0.95
N THR A 111 2.66 -1.74 -0.12
CA THR A 111 1.63 -1.49 0.90
C THR A 111 0.67 -0.42 0.41
N GLY A 112 -0.62 -0.65 0.56
CA GLY A 112 -1.64 0.35 0.25
C GLY A 112 -2.94 0.09 1.00
N ILE A 113 -3.87 1.03 0.91
CA ILE A 113 -5.20 0.90 1.50
C ILE A 113 -6.15 0.31 0.45
N THR A 114 -6.79 -0.80 0.78
CA THR A 114 -7.73 -1.49 -0.11
C THR A 114 -8.98 -0.65 -0.38
N LYS A 115 -9.66 -0.93 -1.49
CA LYS A 115 -10.96 -0.28 -1.79
C LYS A 115 -11.97 -0.60 -0.69
N GLY A 116 -12.59 0.42 -0.10
CA GLY A 116 -13.68 0.27 0.85
C GLY A 116 -14.93 -0.33 0.20
N ARG A 117 -15.59 -1.25 0.90
CA ARG A 117 -16.82 -1.93 0.47
C ARG A 117 -17.98 -1.73 1.46
N GLY A 118 -17.75 -0.93 2.50
CA GLY A 118 -18.72 -0.68 3.54
C GLY A 118 -19.10 -1.95 4.33
N TYR A 119 -20.27 -1.96 4.94
CA TYR A 119 -20.80 -3.13 5.59
C TYR A 119 -21.18 -4.20 4.57
N THR A 120 -20.57 -5.36 4.67
CA THR A 120 -20.62 -6.40 3.64
C THR A 120 -21.03 -7.74 4.26
N GLY A 121 -21.94 -8.44 3.60
CA GLY A 121 -22.40 -9.77 4.00
C GLY A 121 -21.34 -10.85 3.88
N CYS A 122 -21.55 -11.98 4.56
CA CYS A 122 -20.59 -13.09 4.67
C CYS A 122 -20.18 -13.67 3.31
N VAL A 123 -21.09 -13.69 2.34
CA VAL A 123 -20.81 -14.24 1.01
C VAL A 123 -19.71 -13.46 0.32
N LYS A 124 -19.79 -12.14 0.30
CA LYS A 124 -18.78 -11.28 -0.34
C LYS A 124 -17.51 -11.12 0.50
N ARG A 125 -17.68 -11.02 1.84
CA ARG A 125 -16.54 -10.77 2.74
C ARG A 125 -15.67 -11.99 2.95
N TRP A 126 -16.28 -13.19 3.03
CA TRP A 126 -15.62 -14.42 3.42
C TRP A 126 -15.75 -15.56 2.41
N ASN A 127 -16.34 -15.29 1.24
CA ASN A 127 -16.61 -16.28 0.20
C ASN A 127 -17.45 -17.47 0.70
N HIS A 128 -18.44 -17.20 1.55
CA HIS A 128 -19.39 -18.24 1.95
C HIS A 128 -20.21 -18.71 0.75
N ARG A 129 -20.53 -20.01 0.74
CA ARG A 129 -21.39 -20.57 -0.29
C ARG A 129 -22.79 -19.97 -0.20
N ILE A 130 -23.36 -19.65 -1.34
CA ILE A 130 -24.75 -19.24 -1.46
C ILE A 130 -25.61 -20.49 -1.50
N LEU A 131 -26.74 -20.50 -0.80
CA LEU A 131 -27.71 -21.56 -0.86
C LEU A 131 -28.40 -21.57 -2.23
N ARG A 132 -28.90 -22.75 -2.63
CA ARG A 132 -29.64 -22.92 -3.91
C ARG A 132 -30.91 -22.06 -3.88
N MET A 133 -31.36 -21.63 -5.06
CA MET A 133 -32.57 -20.82 -5.24
C MET A 133 -33.84 -21.68 -5.29
N THR A 134 -33.72 -23.01 -5.26
CA THR A 134 -34.79 -23.98 -5.43
C THR A 134 -34.76 -25.01 -4.29
N HIS A 135 -35.63 -26.01 -4.34
CA HIS A 135 -35.71 -27.13 -3.39
C HIS A 135 -35.98 -26.69 -1.93
N GLY A 136 -36.93 -25.78 -1.74
CA GLY A 136 -37.43 -25.38 -0.43
C GLY A 136 -36.52 -24.50 0.42
N THR A 137 -35.48 -23.88 -0.19
CA THR A 137 -34.55 -23.04 0.55
C THR A 137 -35.20 -21.81 1.19
N GLY A 138 -36.32 -21.29 0.62
CA GLY A 138 -36.98 -20.08 1.11
C GLY A 138 -36.11 -18.79 0.95
N PRO A 139 -36.38 -17.72 1.70
CA PRO A 139 -35.72 -16.40 1.49
C PRO A 139 -34.34 -16.26 2.17
N ILE A 140 -33.67 -17.34 2.54
CA ILE A 140 -32.43 -17.33 3.35
C ILE A 140 -31.13 -17.54 2.55
N HIS A 141 -31.12 -17.25 1.25
CA HIS A 141 -30.03 -17.59 0.33
C HIS A 141 -28.65 -17.01 0.70
N ARG A 142 -28.62 -15.82 1.28
CA ARG A 142 -27.36 -15.07 1.52
C ARG A 142 -27.04 -14.84 3.01
N GLN A 143 -27.73 -15.56 3.89
CA GLN A 143 -27.52 -15.46 5.33
C GLN A 143 -26.28 -16.23 5.80
N PRO A 144 -25.72 -15.88 6.98
CA PRO A 144 -24.50 -16.53 7.51
C PRO A 144 -24.71 -17.99 7.92
N GLY A 145 -25.97 -18.46 8.08
CA GLY A 145 -26.30 -19.80 8.57
C GLY A 145 -26.10 -19.97 10.08
N SER A 146 -25.90 -21.19 10.53
CA SER A 146 -25.70 -21.50 11.94
C SER A 146 -24.52 -20.75 12.54
N MET A 147 -24.69 -20.26 13.77
CA MET A 147 -23.66 -19.53 14.50
C MET A 147 -22.73 -20.45 15.33
N GLY A 148 -23.06 -21.71 15.47
CA GLY A 148 -22.26 -22.66 16.21
C GLY A 148 -23.07 -23.88 16.70
N VAL A 149 -22.45 -24.72 17.52
CA VAL A 149 -23.04 -25.88 18.16
C VAL A 149 -23.69 -25.48 19.51
N ILE A 150 -24.61 -26.30 20.04
CA ILE A 150 -25.43 -25.96 21.20
C ILE A 150 -24.63 -26.01 22.50
N ASP A 151 -23.82 -27.05 22.71
CA ASP A 151 -23.13 -27.30 23.99
C ASP A 151 -22.24 -26.17 24.50
N PRO A 152 -21.45 -25.45 23.67
CA PRO A 152 -20.62 -24.32 24.14
C PRO A 152 -21.43 -23.12 24.61
N ALA A 153 -22.72 -23.03 24.30
CA ALA A 153 -23.63 -21.92 24.65
C ALA A 153 -23.06 -20.51 24.32
N ARG A 154 -22.18 -20.43 23.35
CA ARG A 154 -21.50 -19.17 22.90
C ARG A 154 -21.08 -19.26 21.46
N ILE A 155 -20.84 -18.10 20.85
CA ILE A 155 -20.18 -17.98 19.54
C ILE A 155 -18.68 -17.91 19.76
N PHE A 156 -17.92 -18.76 19.03
CA PHE A 156 -16.47 -18.75 19.13
C PHE A 156 -15.85 -17.49 18.52
N LYS A 157 -14.68 -17.11 19.06
CA LYS A 157 -13.87 -16.02 18.49
C LYS A 157 -13.52 -16.34 17.03
N ASN A 158 -13.33 -15.30 16.21
CA ASN A 158 -13.01 -15.40 14.80
C ASN A 158 -14.10 -16.03 13.92
N LYS A 159 -15.34 -16.18 14.40
CA LYS A 159 -16.48 -16.58 13.57
C LYS A 159 -16.66 -15.56 12.43
N LYS A 160 -16.69 -16.05 11.20
CA LYS A 160 -16.85 -15.23 9.99
C LYS A 160 -18.27 -14.66 9.91
N MET A 161 -18.40 -13.37 10.17
CA MET A 161 -19.66 -12.63 10.19
C MET A 161 -19.65 -11.46 9.20
N PRO A 162 -20.83 -10.89 8.85
CA PRO A 162 -20.89 -9.63 8.11
C PRO A 162 -20.23 -8.50 8.89
N GLY A 163 -19.80 -7.47 8.21
CA GLY A 163 -19.16 -6.30 8.80
C GLY A 163 -18.40 -5.47 7.78
N GLN A 164 -17.66 -4.51 8.27
CA GLN A 164 -16.81 -3.64 7.41
C GLN A 164 -15.86 -4.51 6.58
N TYR A 165 -15.78 -4.22 5.27
CA TYR A 165 -14.88 -4.86 4.33
C TYR A 165 -14.12 -3.83 3.52
N GLY A 166 -12.83 -4.07 3.37
CA GLY A 166 -11.93 -3.12 2.71
C GLY A 166 -11.65 -1.87 3.55
N ASN A 167 -10.97 -0.90 2.95
CA ASN A 167 -10.40 0.27 3.61
C ASN A 167 -9.40 -0.12 4.72
N GLU A 168 -8.68 -1.20 4.48
CA GLU A 168 -7.67 -1.77 5.36
C GLU A 168 -6.30 -1.65 4.69
N GLN A 169 -5.27 -1.43 5.49
CA GLN A 169 -3.89 -1.46 5.00
C GLN A 169 -3.48 -2.90 4.74
N VAL A 170 -3.08 -3.18 3.50
CA VAL A 170 -2.60 -4.50 3.06
C VAL A 170 -1.27 -4.35 2.34
N THR A 171 -0.36 -5.27 2.58
CA THR A 171 0.92 -5.37 1.88
C THR A 171 0.93 -6.60 0.98
N VAL A 172 1.15 -6.39 -0.30
CA VAL A 172 1.42 -7.47 -1.26
C VAL A 172 2.92 -7.63 -1.35
N LEU A 173 3.38 -8.83 -1.03
CA LEU A 173 4.81 -9.15 -0.90
C LEU A 173 5.38 -9.69 -2.21
N ASN A 174 6.69 -9.52 -2.40
CA ASN A 174 7.49 -10.20 -3.42
C ASN A 174 7.01 -9.96 -4.86
N LEU A 175 6.66 -8.71 -5.18
CA LEU A 175 6.31 -8.31 -6.54
C LEU A 175 7.58 -7.96 -7.32
N LYS A 176 7.64 -8.36 -8.60
CA LYS A 176 8.79 -8.05 -9.47
C LYS A 176 8.59 -6.72 -10.17
N VAL A 177 9.60 -5.86 -10.13
CA VAL A 177 9.68 -4.65 -10.97
C VAL A 177 10.01 -5.07 -12.39
N VAL A 178 9.14 -4.73 -13.35
CA VAL A 178 9.29 -5.10 -14.76
C VAL A 178 10.04 -4.02 -15.53
N LYS A 179 9.64 -2.76 -15.34
CA LYS A 179 10.22 -1.62 -16.06
C LYS A 179 10.21 -0.37 -15.18
N ILE A 180 11.21 0.48 -15.36
CA ILE A 180 11.30 1.79 -14.72
C ILE A 180 11.49 2.84 -15.82
N ASP A 181 10.80 3.95 -15.67
CA ASP A 181 10.96 5.15 -16.49
C ASP A 181 11.35 6.29 -15.54
N ALA A 182 12.62 6.60 -15.53
CA ALA A 182 13.21 7.61 -14.65
C ALA A 182 12.73 9.03 -15.00
N GLU A 183 12.58 9.35 -16.29
CA GLU A 183 12.16 10.68 -16.72
C GLU A 183 10.75 11.04 -16.21
N LYS A 184 9.86 10.05 -16.21
CA LYS A 184 8.46 10.20 -15.76
C LYS A 184 8.21 9.75 -14.32
N ASN A 185 9.26 9.30 -13.63
CA ASN A 185 9.16 8.71 -12.28
C ASN A 185 8.12 7.57 -12.21
N LEU A 186 8.10 6.67 -13.19
CA LEU A 186 7.16 5.56 -13.27
C LEU A 186 7.85 4.23 -12.96
N ILE A 187 7.21 3.43 -12.14
CA ILE A 187 7.59 2.04 -11.87
C ILE A 187 6.45 1.13 -12.30
N ALA A 188 6.75 0.17 -13.18
CA ALA A 188 5.83 -0.90 -13.58
C ALA A 188 6.11 -2.16 -12.77
N VAL A 189 5.17 -2.56 -11.91
CA VAL A 189 5.27 -3.73 -11.03
C VAL A 189 4.36 -4.83 -11.57
N LYS A 190 4.88 -6.07 -11.64
CA LYS A 190 4.12 -7.23 -12.11
C LYS A 190 2.94 -7.55 -11.17
N GLY A 191 1.73 -7.63 -11.73
CA GLY A 191 0.54 -8.02 -11.01
C GLY A 191 -0.26 -6.85 -10.42
N ALA A 192 -1.18 -7.18 -9.52
CA ALA A 192 -2.07 -6.23 -8.88
C ALA A 192 -1.51 -5.70 -7.56
N ILE A 193 -1.78 -4.44 -7.26
CA ILE A 193 -1.46 -3.80 -5.99
C ILE A 193 -2.74 -3.29 -5.30
N PRO A 194 -2.75 -3.15 -3.97
CA PRO A 194 -3.93 -2.70 -3.24
C PRO A 194 -4.34 -1.27 -3.61
N GLY A 195 -5.60 -0.97 -3.43
CA GLY A 195 -6.16 0.37 -3.57
C GLY A 195 -6.82 0.68 -4.91
N ALA A 196 -7.46 1.84 -4.95
CA ALA A 196 -8.07 2.41 -6.14
C ALA A 196 -7.02 3.10 -7.04
N LYS A 197 -7.43 3.52 -8.23
CA LYS A 197 -6.68 4.48 -9.04
C LYS A 197 -6.48 5.76 -8.21
N ASP A 198 -5.36 6.40 -8.37
CA ASP A 198 -4.92 7.58 -7.62
C ASP A 198 -4.67 7.35 -6.11
N GLY A 199 -4.78 6.10 -5.63
CA GLY A 199 -4.44 5.74 -4.26
C GLY A 199 -2.94 5.82 -3.99
N ILE A 200 -2.58 6.22 -2.76
CA ILE A 200 -1.19 6.25 -2.30
C ILE A 200 -0.75 4.83 -1.96
N VAL A 201 0.45 4.50 -2.37
CA VAL A 201 1.11 3.23 -2.08
C VAL A 201 2.53 3.47 -1.58
N PHE A 202 3.00 2.59 -0.73
CA PHE A 202 4.35 2.58 -0.19
C PHE A 202 5.09 1.38 -0.76
N ILE A 203 6.18 1.64 -1.46
CA ILE A 203 7.02 0.62 -2.08
C ILE A 203 8.29 0.50 -1.25
N ARG A 204 8.69 -0.71 -0.94
CA ARG A 204 9.94 -1.03 -0.27
C ARG A 204 10.56 -2.28 -0.87
N ASP A 205 11.83 -2.51 -0.64
CA ASP A 205 12.49 -3.77 -0.97
C ASP A 205 11.79 -4.94 -0.25
N SER A 206 11.73 -6.09 -0.91
CA SER A 206 11.04 -7.26 -0.37
C SER A 206 11.79 -7.85 0.83
N VAL A 207 11.04 -8.19 1.86
CA VAL A 207 11.58 -8.91 3.05
C VAL A 207 11.85 -10.38 2.74
N LYS A 208 11.21 -10.94 1.70
CA LYS A 208 11.31 -12.36 1.30
C LYS A 208 12.13 -12.59 0.03
N ALA A 209 12.89 -11.59 -0.41
CA ALA A 209 13.72 -11.71 -1.61
C ALA A 209 15.04 -12.40 -1.33
#